data_4173d33c26f28f08e065c2cc146469d9
#
_entry.id   4173d33c26f28f08e065c2cc146469d9
#
_cell.length_a   1.000
_cell.length_b   1.000
_cell.length_c   1.000
_cell.angle_alpha   90.00
_cell.angle_beta   90.00
_cell.angle_gamma   90.00
#
_symmetry.space_group_name_H-M   'P 1'
#
loop_
_entity.id
_entity.type
_entity.pdbx_description
1 polymer ?
#
loop_
_entity_poly.entity_id
_entity_poly.type
_entity_poly.pdbx_seq_one_letter_code
_entity_poly.pdbx_strand_id
1 'polypeptide(L)'
;MKVRRDPLDDLFSFYIRTRAGWKCERCGRMPDRRGLHCHHFERRRKKSVRWDEDNGVSLCFGCHQYLDENRDEEKAFMIRKLGQQGVDMLKARTRAYGMPDRVLITIYLKQKIKELENDN
;
A
#
# COMPACT_ATOMS: atom_id res chain seq x y z
N MET A 1 3.87 6.30 -26.87
CA MET A 1 4.19 4.98 -26.31
C MET A 1 3.31 4.73 -25.10
N LYS A 2 2.53 3.62 -25.11
CA LYS A 2 1.67 3.30 -23.98
C LYS A 2 2.50 2.66 -22.88
N VAL A 3 2.44 3.24 -21.68
CA VAL A 3 3.03 2.63 -20.49
C VAL A 3 2.09 1.52 -20.04
N ARG A 4 2.56 0.29 -20.02
CA ARG A 4 1.78 -0.83 -19.52
C ARG A 4 1.75 -0.79 -18.00
N ARG A 5 0.55 -0.86 -17.43
CA ARG A 5 0.40 -1.06 -15.99
C ARG A 5 0.66 -2.51 -15.66
N ASP A 6 1.35 -2.73 -14.55
CA ASP A 6 1.53 -4.07 -14.03
C ASP A 6 0.22 -4.51 -13.37
N PRO A 7 -0.39 -5.63 -13.83
CA PRO A 7 -1.64 -6.09 -13.22
C PRO A 7 -1.54 -6.34 -11.72
N LEU A 8 -0.37 -6.73 -11.22
CA LEU A 8 -0.18 -6.96 -9.80
C LEU A 8 -0.21 -5.65 -9.00
N ASP A 9 0.29 -4.55 -9.59
CA ASP A 9 0.16 -3.23 -8.97
C ASP A 9 -1.32 -2.83 -8.86
N ASP A 10 -2.11 -3.09 -9.89
CA ASP A 10 -3.54 -2.77 -9.87
C ASP A 10 -4.27 -3.60 -8.81
N LEU A 11 -3.96 -4.88 -8.71
CA LEU A 11 -4.54 -5.77 -7.71
C LEU A 11 -4.16 -5.33 -6.29
N PHE A 12 -2.90 -5.02 -6.08
CA PHE A 12 -2.41 -4.54 -4.78
C PHE A 12 -3.08 -3.23 -4.39
N SER A 13 -3.16 -2.28 -5.30
CA SER A 13 -3.84 -1.00 -5.06
C SER A 13 -5.31 -1.22 -4.70
N PHE A 14 -5.99 -2.10 -5.43
CA PHE A 14 -7.39 -2.43 -5.14
C PHE A 14 -7.53 -3.01 -3.71
N TYR A 15 -6.66 -3.95 -3.35
CA TYR A 15 -6.66 -4.53 -2.01
C TYR A 15 -6.46 -3.47 -0.92
N ILE A 16 -5.44 -2.62 -1.07
CA ILE A 16 -5.13 -1.60 -0.05
C ILE A 16 -6.30 -0.63 0.14
N ARG A 17 -6.92 -0.18 -0.95
CA ARG A 17 -8.06 0.74 -0.88
C ARG A 17 -9.30 0.05 -0.32
N THR A 18 -9.55 -1.20 -0.70
CA THR A 18 -10.66 -1.99 -0.18
C THR A 18 -10.51 -2.24 1.32
N ARG A 19 -9.30 -2.60 1.76
CA ARG A 19 -8.98 -2.80 3.18
C ARG A 19 -9.25 -1.55 4.00
N ALA A 20 -8.98 -0.39 3.44
CA ALA A 20 -9.21 0.90 4.09
C ALA A 20 -10.68 1.34 4.05
N GLY A 21 -11.58 0.53 3.47
CA GLY A 21 -12.98 0.91 3.33
C GLY A 21 -13.20 2.06 2.35
N TRP A 22 -12.29 2.19 1.37
CA TRP A 22 -12.31 3.25 0.35
C TRP A 22 -12.24 4.65 0.97
N LYS A 23 -11.49 4.77 2.05
CA LYS A 23 -11.23 6.03 2.76
C LYS A 23 -9.74 6.37 2.67
N CYS A 24 -9.44 7.66 2.78
CA CYS A 24 -8.08 8.10 3.05
C CYS A 24 -7.74 7.73 4.50
N GLU A 25 -6.66 6.98 4.68
CA GLU A 25 -6.27 6.52 6.02
C GLU A 25 -5.72 7.64 6.90
N ARG A 26 -5.40 8.80 6.32
CA ARG A 26 -4.89 9.94 7.07
C ARG A 26 -5.97 10.94 7.45
N CYS A 27 -6.80 11.39 6.51
CA CYS A 27 -7.81 12.43 6.78
C CYS A 27 -9.24 11.89 6.87
N GLY A 28 -9.49 10.64 6.53
CA GLY A 28 -10.80 10.01 6.61
C GLY A 28 -11.76 10.35 5.48
N ARG A 29 -11.36 11.19 4.52
CA ARG A 29 -12.21 11.52 3.39
C ARG A 29 -12.50 10.30 2.54
N MET A 30 -13.70 10.27 1.97
CA MET A 30 -14.13 9.21 1.06
C MET A 30 -14.39 9.82 -0.32
N PRO A 31 -13.32 10.20 -1.06
CA PRO A 31 -13.51 10.68 -2.42
C PRO A 31 -13.99 9.54 -3.31
N ASP A 32 -14.34 9.83 -4.56
CA ASP A 32 -14.61 8.74 -5.49
C ASP A 32 -13.35 7.88 -5.67
N ARG A 33 -13.49 6.71 -6.31
CA ARG A 33 -12.39 5.75 -6.42
C ARG A 33 -11.15 6.31 -7.10
N ARG A 34 -11.32 7.30 -7.99
CA ARG A 34 -10.20 7.95 -8.69
C ARG A 34 -9.40 8.87 -7.78
N GLY A 35 -10.03 9.35 -6.71
CA GLY A 35 -9.38 10.24 -5.76
C GLY A 35 -8.57 9.55 -4.70
N LEU A 36 -8.54 8.21 -4.68
CA LEU A 36 -7.75 7.43 -3.74
C LEU A 36 -6.57 6.78 -4.45
N HIS A 37 -5.39 6.89 -3.84
CA HIS A 37 -4.14 6.35 -4.36
C HIS A 37 -3.59 5.31 -3.39
N CYS A 38 -2.91 4.31 -3.92
CA CYS A 38 -2.11 3.41 -3.11
C CYS A 38 -0.73 4.03 -2.94
N HIS A 39 -0.46 4.53 -1.76
CA HIS A 39 0.83 5.12 -1.41
C HIS A 39 1.75 4.03 -0.87
N HIS A 40 2.99 4.00 -1.37
CA HIS A 40 4.03 3.08 -0.89
C HIS A 40 4.97 3.84 0.04
N PHE A 41 5.10 3.39 1.28
CA PHE A 41 6.04 3.99 2.22
C PHE A 41 7.48 3.75 1.77
N GLU A 42 7.87 2.48 1.55
CA GLU A 42 9.09 2.13 0.82
C GLU A 42 8.77 2.16 -0.66
N ARG A 43 9.52 2.92 -1.44
CA ARG A 43 9.16 3.24 -2.82
C ARG A 43 9.06 1.99 -3.70
N ARG A 44 8.24 2.08 -4.75
CA ARG A 44 7.93 0.96 -5.65
C ARG A 44 9.16 0.30 -6.28
N ARG A 45 10.25 1.04 -6.44
CA ARG A 45 11.53 0.49 -6.94
C ARG A 45 12.13 -0.56 -6.00
N LYS A 46 11.75 -0.56 -4.73
CA LYS A 46 12.17 -1.57 -3.76
C LYS A 46 11.28 -2.78 -3.90
N LYS A 47 11.63 -3.64 -4.87
CA LYS A 47 10.78 -4.72 -5.35
C LYS A 47 10.43 -5.75 -4.29
N SER A 48 11.32 -5.99 -3.31
CA SER A 48 11.07 -6.95 -2.25
C SER A 48 9.82 -6.63 -1.42
N VAL A 49 9.42 -5.36 -1.34
CA VAL A 49 8.26 -4.92 -0.55
C VAL A 49 7.22 -4.18 -1.39
N ARG A 50 7.34 -4.21 -2.72
CA ARG A 50 6.44 -3.48 -3.60
C ARG A 50 4.98 -3.87 -3.38
N TRP A 51 4.72 -5.15 -3.11
CA TRP A 51 3.38 -5.68 -2.89
C TRP A 51 3.21 -6.23 -1.46
N ASP A 52 3.98 -5.71 -0.53
CA ASP A 52 3.88 -6.05 0.89
C ASP A 52 2.74 -5.24 1.50
N GLU A 53 1.79 -5.92 2.14
CA GLU A 53 0.58 -5.26 2.65
C GLU A 53 0.88 -4.19 3.72
N ASP A 54 1.99 -4.30 4.43
CA ASP A 54 2.40 -3.29 5.41
C ASP A 54 2.95 -2.03 4.74
N ASN A 55 3.32 -2.13 3.47
CA ASN A 55 3.92 -1.03 2.72
C ASN A 55 2.91 -0.16 1.98
N GLY A 56 1.65 -0.56 1.95
CA GLY A 56 0.63 0.17 1.20
C GLY A 56 -0.33 0.93 2.09
N VAL A 57 -0.71 2.12 1.68
CA VAL A 57 -1.65 2.98 2.40
C VAL A 57 -2.60 3.63 1.40
N SER A 58 -3.89 3.65 1.73
CA SER A 58 -4.90 4.35 0.91
C SER A 58 -4.91 5.82 1.31
N LEU A 59 -4.59 6.71 0.37
CA LEU A 59 -4.53 8.15 0.63
C LEU A 59 -5.25 8.93 -0.47
N CYS A 60 -5.94 10.00 -0.09
CA CYS A 60 -6.44 10.96 -1.06
C CYS A 60 -5.26 11.72 -1.69
N PHE A 61 -5.51 12.39 -2.81
CA PHE A 61 -4.45 13.10 -3.53
C PHE A 61 -3.70 14.09 -2.63
N GLY A 62 -4.42 14.88 -1.85
CA GLY A 62 -3.80 15.89 -0.96
C GLY A 62 -2.91 15.27 0.11
N CYS A 63 -3.38 14.19 0.76
CA CYS A 63 -2.58 13.52 1.78
C CYS A 63 -1.40 12.78 1.17
N HIS A 64 -1.59 12.18 -0.01
CA HIS A 64 -0.51 11.53 -0.74
C HIS A 64 0.62 12.52 -1.04
N GLN A 65 0.26 13.68 -1.60
CA GLN A 65 1.22 14.74 -1.91
C GLN A 65 1.89 15.27 -0.65
N TYR A 66 1.10 15.53 0.39
CA TYR A 66 1.62 16.06 1.65
C TYR A 66 2.69 15.13 2.26
N LEU A 67 2.39 13.84 2.33
CA LEU A 67 3.33 12.87 2.91
C LEU A 67 4.55 12.65 2.02
N ASP A 68 4.39 12.74 0.69
CA ASP A 68 5.54 12.67 -0.22
C ASP A 68 6.50 13.84 -0.03
N GLU A 69 5.97 15.02 0.29
CA GLU A 69 6.77 16.23 0.49
C GLU A 69 7.27 16.38 1.93
N ASN A 70 6.74 15.62 2.88
CA ASN A 70 7.04 15.72 4.30
C ASN A 70 7.41 14.36 4.85
N ARG A 71 8.66 13.93 4.60
CA ARG A 71 9.13 12.57 4.96
C ARG A 71 9.06 12.27 6.45
N ASP A 72 9.30 13.26 7.30
CA ASP A 72 9.20 13.07 8.75
C ASP A 72 7.76 12.80 9.17
N GLU A 73 6.79 13.49 8.56
CA GLU A 73 5.37 13.27 8.79
C GLU A 73 4.93 11.90 8.29
N GLU A 74 5.45 11.48 7.12
CA GLU A 74 5.19 10.16 6.58
C GLU A 74 5.68 9.08 7.53
N LYS A 75 6.89 9.22 8.03
CA LYS A 75 7.48 8.26 8.96
C LYS A 75 6.67 8.18 10.25
N ALA A 76 6.27 9.33 10.80
CA ALA A 76 5.45 9.37 12.01
C ALA A 76 4.09 8.68 11.77
N PHE A 77 3.48 8.91 10.61
CA PHE A 77 2.23 8.27 10.23
C PHE A 77 2.38 6.74 10.18
N MET A 78 3.45 6.25 9.56
CA MET A 78 3.69 4.80 9.46
C MET A 78 3.96 4.17 10.81
N ILE A 79 4.65 4.87 11.70
CA ILE A 79 4.87 4.39 13.07
C ILE A 79 3.56 4.28 13.83
N ARG A 80 2.66 5.25 13.68
CA ARG A 80 1.32 5.16 14.29
C ARG A 80 0.52 3.99 13.74
N LYS A 81 0.65 3.72 12.43
CA LYS A 81 -0.10 2.66 11.76
C LYS A 81 0.44 1.26 12.09
N LEU A 82 1.74 1.07 12.02
CA LEU A 82 2.38 -0.25 12.14
C LEU A 82 3.05 -0.48 13.50
N GLY A 83 3.27 0.57 14.28
CA GLY A 83 4.17 0.52 15.42
C GLY A 83 5.62 0.60 14.99
N GLN A 84 6.51 0.95 15.91
CA GLN A 84 7.95 1.04 15.60
C GLN A 84 8.50 -0.31 15.11
N GLN A 85 8.10 -1.39 15.79
CA GLN A 85 8.56 -2.74 15.41
C GLN A 85 8.08 -3.11 14.00
N GLY A 86 6.82 -2.78 13.66
CA GLY A 86 6.29 -3.04 12.33
C GLY A 86 7.06 -2.30 11.25
N VAL A 87 7.40 -1.04 11.49
CA VAL A 87 8.22 -0.25 10.55
C VAL A 87 9.62 -0.85 10.41
N ASP A 88 10.24 -1.25 11.53
CA ASP A 88 11.56 -1.85 11.51
C ASP A 88 11.56 -3.17 10.73
N MET A 89 10.53 -3.99 10.89
CA MET A 89 10.39 -5.25 10.17
C MET A 89 10.18 -5.00 8.67
N LEU A 90 9.39 -4.00 8.31
CA LEU A 90 9.21 -3.63 6.91
C LEU A 90 10.54 -3.20 6.29
N LYS A 91 11.30 -2.37 6.97
CA LYS A 91 12.63 -1.93 6.52
C LYS A 91 13.59 -3.11 6.37
N ALA A 92 13.53 -4.07 7.29
CA ALA A 92 14.35 -5.28 7.19
C ALA A 92 14.01 -6.05 5.92
N ARG A 93 12.71 -6.15 5.57
CA ARG A 93 12.28 -6.83 4.34
C ARG A 93 12.72 -6.10 3.07
N THR A 94 12.96 -4.79 3.12
CA THR A 94 13.47 -4.05 1.94
C THR A 94 14.87 -4.50 1.54
N ARG A 95 15.63 -5.05 2.51
CA ARG A 95 17.00 -5.50 2.29
C ARG A 95 17.07 -6.95 1.85
N ALA A 96 15.93 -7.63 1.76
CA ALA A 96 15.90 -9.02 1.32
C ALA A 96 16.33 -9.13 -0.13
N TYR A 97 17.09 -10.17 -0.46
CA TYR A 97 17.53 -10.43 -1.82
C TYR A 97 16.47 -11.26 -2.56
N GLY A 98 16.38 -11.01 -3.86
CA GLY A 98 15.48 -11.75 -4.73
C GLY A 98 14.15 -11.05 -4.96
N MET A 99 13.42 -11.55 -5.93
CA MET A 99 12.09 -11.04 -6.28
C MET A 99 11.03 -11.83 -5.53
N PRO A 100 9.96 -11.14 -5.06
CA PRO A 100 8.82 -11.86 -4.49
C PRO A 100 8.20 -12.78 -5.54
N ASP A 101 7.62 -13.88 -5.08
CA ASP A 101 6.89 -14.79 -5.96
C ASP A 101 5.56 -14.15 -6.35
N ARG A 102 5.45 -13.71 -7.60
CA ARG A 102 4.28 -12.99 -8.09
C ARG A 102 3.03 -13.84 -8.09
N VAL A 103 3.15 -15.14 -8.35
CA VAL A 103 2.01 -16.06 -8.35
C VAL A 103 1.44 -16.19 -6.94
N LEU A 104 2.29 -16.42 -5.96
CA LEU A 104 1.87 -16.55 -4.57
C LEU A 104 1.25 -15.25 -4.05
N ILE A 105 1.83 -14.10 -4.38
CA ILE A 105 1.29 -12.80 -3.99
C ILE A 105 -0.10 -12.60 -4.60
N THR A 106 -0.26 -12.93 -5.88
CA THR A 106 -1.55 -12.82 -6.55
C THR A 106 -2.62 -13.65 -5.85
N ILE A 107 -2.31 -14.90 -5.53
CA ILE A 107 -3.22 -15.80 -4.81
C ILE A 107 -3.58 -15.21 -3.44
N TYR A 108 -2.56 -14.76 -2.71
CA TYR A 108 -2.74 -14.18 -1.37
C TYR A 108 -3.66 -12.96 -1.40
N LEU A 109 -3.39 -12.01 -2.32
CA LEU A 109 -4.18 -10.78 -2.42
C LEU A 109 -5.63 -11.07 -2.81
N LYS A 110 -5.85 -11.97 -3.76
CA LYS A 110 -7.21 -12.36 -4.15
C LYS A 110 -7.97 -12.98 -3.00
N GLN A 111 -7.31 -13.81 -2.20
CA GLN A 111 -7.93 -14.42 -1.02
C GLN A 111 -8.28 -13.36 0.03
N LYS A 112 -7.37 -12.41 0.29
CA LYS A 112 -7.62 -11.34 1.25
C LYS A 112 -8.77 -10.43 0.81
N ILE A 113 -8.86 -10.12 -0.48
CA ILE A 113 -9.96 -9.33 -1.02
C ILE A 113 -11.28 -10.07 -0.83
N LYS A 114 -11.29 -11.37 -1.12
CA LYS A 114 -12.49 -12.19 -0.94
C LYS A 114 -12.94 -12.22 0.53
N GLU A 115 -12.01 -12.32 1.47
CA GLU A 115 -12.32 -12.28 2.90
C GLU A 115 -12.97 -10.94 3.28
N LEU A 116 -12.44 -9.82 2.76
CA LEU A 116 -13.01 -8.50 3.02
C LEU A 116 -14.43 -8.37 2.47
N GLU A 117 -14.69 -8.92 1.30
CA GLU A 117 -16.01 -8.89 0.68
C GLU A 117 -17.03 -9.75 1.44
N ASN A 118 -16.59 -10.83 2.05
CA ASN A 118 -17.46 -11.74 2.79
C ASN A 118 -17.77 -11.28 4.21
N ASP A 119 -17.01 -10.32 4.76
CA ASP A 119 -17.19 -9.83 6.12
C ASP A 119 -18.29 -8.77 6.24
N ASN A 120 -18.98 -8.48 5.15
CA ASN A 120 -20.07 -7.50 5.16
C ASN A 120 -21.43 -8.17 5.37
#